data_1674e433e2123352114bbca532f4a132
#
_entry.id   1674e433e2123352114bbca532f4a132
#
_cell.length_a   1.000
_cell.length_b   1.000
_cell.length_c   1.000
_cell.angle_alpha   90.00
_cell.angle_beta   90.00
_cell.angle_gamma   90.00
#
_symmetry.space_group_name_H-M   'P 1'
#
loop_
_entity.id
_entity.type
_entity.pdbx_description
1 polymer ?
#
loop_
_entity_poly.entity_id
_entity_poly.type
_entity_poly.pdbx_seq_one_letter_code
_entity_poly.pdbx_strand_id
1 'polypeptide(L)'
;MSSSLDVNARPRPSNDIVARVIDGQIIIIPLVSGIGDLEEELYTLNDTGKNIWDRLDGTRTLEQIVKEMSADFEASEDVLRTDVLGLVDELLKRKILVLG
;
A
#
# COMPACT_ATOMS: atom_id res chain seq x y z
N MET A 1 -13.04 14.08 -11.49
CA MET A 1 -11.92 14.52 -10.68
C MET A 1 -10.90 13.42 -10.53
N SER A 2 -9.71 13.69 -10.87
CA SER A 2 -8.70 12.69 -10.72
C SER A 2 -8.48 12.38 -9.24
N SER A 3 -7.73 11.35 -8.99
CA SER A 3 -7.34 11.02 -7.64
C SER A 3 -6.64 12.20 -7.01
N SER A 4 -6.96 12.48 -5.78
CA SER A 4 -6.32 13.55 -5.06
C SER A 4 -5.22 13.03 -4.16
N LEU A 5 -4.72 11.83 -4.45
CA LEU A 5 -3.65 11.26 -3.65
C LEU A 5 -2.39 12.11 -3.81
N ASP A 6 -1.93 12.62 -2.69
CA ASP A 6 -0.79 13.54 -2.65
C ASP A 6 0.48 12.75 -2.39
N VAL A 7 1.52 13.00 -3.19
CA VAL A 7 2.80 12.31 -3.00
C VAL A 7 3.43 12.65 -1.65
N ASN A 8 2.97 13.70 -1.01
CA ASN A 8 3.44 14.04 0.34
C ASN A 8 2.63 13.38 1.44
N ALA A 9 1.63 12.58 1.09
CA ALA A 9 0.85 11.86 2.08
C ALA A 9 1.71 10.79 2.75
N ARG A 10 1.35 10.45 3.97
CA ARG A 10 2.04 9.42 4.74
C ARG A 10 1.05 8.36 5.19
N PRO A 11 0.61 7.51 4.27
CA PRO A 11 -0.38 6.50 4.63
C PRO A 11 0.19 5.47 5.59
N ARG A 12 -0.68 4.90 6.38
CA ARG A 12 -0.33 3.82 7.29
C ARG A 12 -1.42 2.77 7.27
N PRO A 13 -1.11 1.54 7.67
CA PRO A 13 -2.14 0.50 7.73
C PRO A 13 -3.22 0.85 8.75
N SER A 14 -4.45 0.49 8.41
CA SER A 14 -5.56 0.64 9.33
C SER A 14 -5.34 -0.25 10.55
N ASN A 15 -5.88 0.17 11.69
CA ASN A 15 -5.86 -0.66 12.89
C ASN A 15 -6.87 -1.81 12.82
N ASP A 16 -7.71 -1.81 11.80
CA ASP A 16 -8.78 -2.80 11.66
C ASP A 16 -8.42 -3.92 10.70
N ILE A 17 -7.13 -4.08 10.41
CA ILE A 17 -6.68 -5.18 9.57
C ILE A 17 -5.48 -5.86 10.22
N VAL A 18 -5.23 -7.09 9.80
CA VAL A 18 -4.03 -7.82 10.16
C VAL A 18 -3.33 -8.20 8.87
N ALA A 19 -2.02 -7.98 8.81
CA ALA A 19 -1.21 -8.38 7.68
C ALA A 19 -0.31 -9.53 8.12
N ARG A 20 -0.31 -10.61 7.36
CA ARG A 20 0.52 -11.78 7.64
C ARG A 20 1.36 -12.11 6.43
N VAL A 21 2.56 -12.59 6.70
CA VAL A 21 3.46 -13.03 5.62
C VAL A 21 3.37 -14.55 5.55
N ILE A 22 2.95 -15.05 4.40
CA ILE A 22 2.82 -16.49 4.16
C ILE A 22 3.48 -16.78 2.82
N ASP A 23 4.49 -17.63 2.83
CA ASP A 23 5.21 -18.03 1.60
C ASP A 23 5.74 -16.81 0.84
N GLY A 24 6.20 -15.79 1.56
CA GLY A 24 6.77 -14.61 0.94
C GLY A 24 5.76 -13.60 0.44
N GLN A 25 4.48 -13.86 0.66
CA GLN A 25 3.43 -12.93 0.26
C GLN A 25 2.77 -12.34 1.49
N ILE A 26 2.32 -11.10 1.36
CA ILE A 26 1.56 -10.48 2.43
C ILE A 26 0.08 -10.69 2.15
N ILE A 27 -0.61 -11.22 3.14
CA ILE A 27 -2.04 -11.44 3.07
C ILE A 27 -2.69 -10.52 4.10
N ILE A 28 -3.61 -9.70 3.63
CA ILE A 28 -4.27 -8.71 4.49
C ILE A 28 -5.65 -9.21 4.84
N ILE A 29 -5.91 -9.29 6.13
CA ILE A 29 -7.14 -9.86 6.68
C ILE A 29 -7.91 -8.75 7.38
N PRO A 30 -9.11 -8.41 6.91
CA PRO A 30 -9.89 -7.40 7.60
C PRO A 30 -10.47 -7.96 8.90
N LEU A 31 -10.48 -7.13 9.92
CA LEU A 31 -11.01 -7.53 11.23
C LEU A 31 -12.44 -7.07 11.44
N VAL A 32 -12.93 -6.14 10.63
CA VAL A 32 -14.29 -5.61 10.76
C VAL A 32 -14.94 -5.58 9.39
N SER A 33 -16.27 -5.54 9.41
CA SER A 33 -17.04 -5.44 8.17
C SER A 33 -16.76 -4.10 7.49
N GLY A 34 -16.76 -4.11 6.17
CA GLY A 34 -16.58 -2.89 5.39
C GLY A 34 -15.14 -2.57 5.08
N ILE A 35 -14.20 -3.37 5.56
CA ILE A 35 -12.80 -3.22 5.23
C ILE A 35 -12.46 -4.31 4.22
N GLY A 36 -11.68 -3.91 3.20
CA GLY A 36 -11.30 -4.85 2.16
C GLY A 36 -12.41 -5.02 1.15
N ASP A 37 -12.57 -6.24 0.70
CA ASP A 37 -13.58 -6.56 -0.29
C ASP A 37 -14.84 -7.04 0.39
N LEU A 38 -15.98 -6.65 -0.15
CA LEU A 38 -17.26 -7.11 0.35
C LEU A 38 -17.44 -8.61 0.21
N GLU A 39 -16.69 -9.22 -0.69
CA GLU A 39 -16.79 -10.64 -0.95
C GLU A 39 -15.94 -11.46 0.00
N GLU A 40 -15.44 -10.85 1.03
CA GLU A 40 -14.64 -11.53 2.04
C GLU A 40 -13.33 -12.07 1.50
N GLU A 41 -12.88 -11.55 0.40
CA GLU A 41 -11.61 -11.97 -0.15
C GLU A 41 -10.47 -11.39 0.65
N LEU A 42 -9.45 -12.22 0.84
CA LEU A 42 -8.22 -11.74 1.42
C LEU A 42 -7.45 -10.99 0.34
N TYR A 43 -6.85 -9.89 0.72
CA TYR A 43 -6.07 -9.11 -0.23
C TYR A 43 -4.62 -9.57 -0.16
N THR A 44 -4.07 -10.00 -1.28
CA THR A 44 -2.72 -10.54 -1.33
C THR A 44 -1.82 -9.62 -2.13
N LEU A 45 -0.63 -9.36 -1.62
CA LEU A 45 0.35 -8.50 -2.28
C LEU A 45 1.48 -9.37 -2.84
N ASN A 46 1.87 -9.06 -4.07
CA ASN A 46 3.04 -9.71 -4.66
C ASN A 46 4.31 -9.06 -4.15
N ASP A 47 5.47 -9.45 -4.70
CA ASP A 47 6.76 -8.95 -4.21
C ASP A 47 6.85 -7.43 -4.26
N THR A 48 6.43 -6.82 -5.36
CA THR A 48 6.47 -5.37 -5.47
C THR A 48 5.55 -4.73 -4.45
N GLY A 49 4.34 -5.27 -4.31
CA GLY A 49 3.40 -4.75 -3.33
C GLY A 49 3.92 -4.91 -1.92
N LYS A 50 4.59 -6.02 -1.63
CA LYS A 50 5.17 -6.24 -0.31
C LYS A 50 6.22 -5.18 0.01
N ASN A 51 7.06 -4.87 -0.95
CA ASN A 51 8.08 -3.85 -0.75
C ASN A 51 7.48 -2.48 -0.50
N ILE A 52 6.39 -2.17 -1.20
CA ILE A 52 5.67 -0.93 -0.94
C ILE A 52 5.05 -0.96 0.44
N TRP A 53 4.38 -2.05 0.77
CA TRP A 53 3.70 -2.20 2.05
C TRP A 53 4.65 -2.02 3.23
N ASP A 54 5.84 -2.61 3.14
CA ASP A 54 6.80 -2.54 4.24
C ASP A 54 7.25 -1.12 4.53
N ARG A 55 7.05 -0.21 3.58
CA ARG A 55 7.42 1.19 3.75
C ARG A 55 6.26 2.09 4.11
N LEU A 56 5.05 1.54 4.17
CA LEU A 56 3.84 2.32 4.49
C LEU A 56 3.62 2.31 6.00
N ASP A 57 4.41 3.08 6.71
CA ASP A 57 4.41 3.07 8.17
C ASP A 57 3.92 4.39 8.78
N GLY A 58 3.42 5.29 7.95
CA GLY A 58 2.92 6.56 8.44
C GLY A 58 4.00 7.61 8.65
N THR A 59 5.27 7.26 8.44
CA THR A 59 6.36 8.21 8.60
C THR A 59 6.98 8.62 7.27
N ARG A 60 6.86 7.79 6.25
CA ARG A 60 7.42 8.09 4.93
C ARG A 60 6.33 8.65 4.04
N THR A 61 6.68 9.68 3.28
CA THR A 61 5.79 10.16 2.22
C THR A 61 5.84 9.18 1.05
N LEU A 62 4.84 9.25 0.19
CA LEU A 62 4.84 8.42 -1.01
C LEU A 62 6.03 8.72 -1.90
N GLU A 63 6.42 10.00 -1.98
CA GLU A 63 7.59 10.37 -2.76
C GLU A 63 8.86 9.73 -2.21
N GLN A 64 8.98 9.69 -0.89
CA GLN A 64 10.14 9.03 -0.26
C GLN A 64 10.16 7.55 -0.57
N ILE A 65 8.99 6.91 -0.57
CA ILE A 65 8.90 5.49 -0.89
C ILE A 65 9.36 5.24 -2.32
N VAL A 66 8.90 6.08 -3.26
CA VAL A 66 9.31 5.95 -4.65
C VAL A 66 10.82 6.06 -4.78
N LYS A 67 11.42 7.05 -4.11
CA LYS A 67 12.85 7.26 -4.21
C LYS A 67 13.64 6.12 -3.59
N GLU A 68 13.18 5.59 -2.47
CA GLU A 68 13.85 4.45 -1.83
C GLU A 68 13.81 3.23 -2.74
N MET A 69 12.65 2.97 -3.33
CA MET A 69 12.52 1.81 -4.20
C MET A 69 13.31 1.97 -5.49
N SER A 70 13.38 3.19 -6.01
CA SER A 70 14.18 3.44 -7.19
C SER A 70 15.65 3.12 -6.95
N ALA A 71 16.14 3.42 -5.75
CA ALA A 71 17.52 3.10 -5.42
C ALA A 71 17.74 1.60 -5.26
N ASP A 72 16.72 0.87 -4.80
CA ASP A 72 16.87 -0.55 -4.52
C ASP A 72 16.64 -1.43 -5.74
N PHE A 73 15.80 -1.01 -6.67
CA PHE A 73 15.31 -1.91 -7.73
C PHE A 73 15.74 -1.52 -9.13
N GLU A 74 16.56 -0.52 -9.29
CA GLU A 74 17.04 -0.11 -10.62
C GLU A 74 15.88 0.12 -11.60
N ALA A 75 14.78 0.64 -11.10
CA ALA A 75 13.63 0.95 -11.93
C ALA A 75 13.47 2.46 -11.98
N SER A 76 12.84 2.95 -13.04
CA SER A 76 12.64 4.39 -13.15
C SER A 76 11.65 4.87 -12.11
N GLU A 77 11.84 6.11 -11.64
CA GLU A 77 10.91 6.67 -10.67
C GLU A 77 9.50 6.80 -11.23
N ASP A 78 9.39 7.05 -12.53
CA ASP A 78 8.06 7.18 -13.13
C ASP A 78 7.27 5.90 -13.05
N VAL A 79 7.91 4.77 -13.32
CA VAL A 79 7.26 3.47 -13.23
C VAL A 79 6.89 3.17 -11.78
N LEU A 80 7.82 3.40 -10.88
CA LEU A 80 7.58 3.11 -9.47
C LEU A 80 6.51 4.04 -8.90
N ARG A 81 6.52 5.30 -9.30
CA ARG A 81 5.49 6.22 -8.83
C ARG A 81 4.11 5.75 -9.25
N THR A 82 3.97 5.31 -10.50
CA THR A 82 2.71 4.77 -10.98
C THR A 82 2.29 3.56 -10.16
N ASP A 83 3.23 2.65 -9.90
CA ASP A 83 2.93 1.44 -9.14
C ASP A 83 2.56 1.76 -7.70
N VAL A 84 3.31 2.65 -7.06
CA VAL A 84 3.06 3.01 -5.67
C VAL A 84 1.72 3.71 -5.54
N LEU A 85 1.47 4.70 -6.38
CA LEU A 85 0.22 5.44 -6.28
C LEU A 85 -0.97 4.58 -6.60
N GLY A 86 -0.84 3.68 -7.58
CA GLY A 86 -1.93 2.77 -7.93
C GLY A 86 -2.27 1.85 -6.77
N LEU A 87 -1.26 1.24 -6.15
CA LEU A 87 -1.50 0.34 -5.04
C LEU A 87 -2.07 1.09 -3.85
N VAL A 88 -1.49 2.22 -3.50
CA VAL A 88 -1.95 2.98 -2.34
C VAL A 88 -3.40 3.45 -2.54
N ASP A 89 -3.72 3.92 -3.75
CA ASP A 89 -5.09 4.33 -4.04
C ASP A 89 -6.06 3.18 -3.85
N GLU A 90 -5.70 2.00 -4.34
CA GLU A 90 -6.54 0.82 -4.18
C GLU A 90 -6.72 0.48 -2.71
N LEU A 91 -5.64 0.49 -1.94
CA LEU A 91 -5.72 0.13 -0.53
C LEU A 91 -6.50 1.16 0.28
N LEU A 92 -6.42 2.43 -0.09
CA LEU A 92 -7.22 3.46 0.55
C LEU A 92 -8.71 3.27 0.26
N LYS A 93 -9.03 2.91 -0.98
CA LYS A 93 -10.42 2.65 -1.34
C LYS A 93 -10.99 1.48 -0.57
N ARG A 94 -10.17 0.50 -0.28
CA ARG A 94 -10.58 -0.68 0.49
C ARG A 94 -10.49 -0.46 1.98
N LYS A 95 -10.05 0.74 2.40
CA LYS A 95 -9.91 1.09 3.81
C LYS A 95 -8.88 0.23 4.53
N ILE A 96 -7.96 -0.33 3.77
CA ILE A 96 -6.83 -1.08 4.33
C ILE A 96 -5.76 -0.12 4.81
N LEU A 97 -5.61 1.01 4.12
CA LEU A 97 -4.73 2.09 4.54
C LEU A 97 -5.55 3.29 4.95
N VAL A 98 -4.99 4.08 5.83
CA VAL A 98 -5.59 5.35 6.23
C VAL A 98 -4.53 6.43 6.15
N LEU A 99 -4.98 7.65 5.95
CA LEU A 99 -4.10 8.82 5.96
C LEU A 99 -4.12 9.37 7.38
N GLY A 100 -2.98 9.34 7.97
CA GLY A 100 -2.87 9.65 9.32
C GLY A 100 -3.15 11.01 9.76
#